data_10aceba5a7f7b6679cd22143e6631cfc
#
_entry.id   10aceba5a7f7b6679cd22143e6631cfc
#
_cell.length_a   1.000
_cell.length_b   1.000
_cell.length_c   1.000
_cell.angle_alpha   90.00
_cell.angle_beta   90.00
_cell.angle_gamma   90.00
#
_symmetry.space_group_name_H-M   'P 1'
#
loop_
_entity.id
_entity.type
_entity.pdbx_description
1 polymer ?
#
loop_
_entity_poly.entity_id
_entity_poly.type
_entity_poly.pdbx_seq_one_letter_code
_entity_poly.pdbx_strand_id
1 'polypeptide(L)'
;MYEPVIVFKNFDENAKFVGAYLEGIDQHPEIYGTHHGRRKEIVTNSDGNVGTNISIGKPKNVILCESNIDMMSYFELKGNRRQLKDTMLVSMNGLKESTVSKAFQMVMAPKYDGKTAQYMEKVNELANNYENAYEQWLKTGATITLAVDNDKAGLELYKKLSEKYPNIPIKLDVPPKAKGQEKWTGMII
;
A
#
# COMPACT_ATOMS: atom_id res chain seq x y z
N MET A 1 19.61 -24.66 -5.64
CA MET A 1 18.27 -25.12 -6.11
C MET A 1 17.70 -24.00 -6.98
N TYR A 2 17.22 -24.29 -8.18
CA TYR A 2 16.47 -23.31 -9.00
C TYR A 2 15.02 -23.35 -8.55
N GLU A 3 14.51 -22.19 -8.10
CA GLU A 3 13.14 -22.02 -7.64
C GLU A 3 12.46 -20.96 -8.51
N PRO A 4 11.29 -21.25 -9.09
CA PRO A 4 10.54 -20.26 -9.84
C PRO A 4 9.98 -19.20 -8.89
N VAL A 5 10.14 -17.92 -9.26
CA VAL A 5 9.67 -16.79 -8.48
C VAL A 5 8.88 -15.80 -9.34
N ILE A 6 7.89 -15.17 -8.75
CA ILE A 6 7.26 -13.97 -9.28
C ILE A 6 8.09 -12.77 -8.84
N VAL A 7 8.42 -11.89 -9.78
CA VAL A 7 9.16 -10.66 -9.51
C VAL A 7 8.21 -9.46 -9.56
N PHE A 8 7.99 -8.84 -8.43
CA PHE A 8 7.22 -7.61 -8.30
C PHE A 8 8.17 -6.42 -8.31
N LYS A 9 8.11 -5.60 -9.36
CA LYS A 9 8.99 -4.45 -9.53
C LYS A 9 8.42 -3.20 -8.85
N ASN A 10 9.28 -2.43 -8.19
CA ASN A 10 8.94 -1.18 -7.54
C ASN A 10 9.46 -0.01 -8.38
N PHE A 11 8.60 0.96 -8.64
CA PHE A 11 8.92 2.17 -9.37
C PHE A 11 8.60 3.40 -8.53
N ASP A 12 9.46 4.41 -8.60
CA ASP A 12 9.23 5.70 -7.95
C ASP A 12 8.28 6.60 -8.77
N GLU A 13 8.04 7.81 -8.31
CA GLU A 13 7.19 8.83 -8.95
C GLU A 13 7.66 9.26 -10.35
N ASN A 14 8.92 9.01 -10.68
CA ASN A 14 9.52 9.30 -11.99
C ASN A 14 9.54 8.06 -12.90
N ALA A 15 8.84 6.99 -12.51
CA ALA A 15 8.85 5.69 -13.16
C ALA A 15 10.26 5.04 -13.23
N LYS A 16 11.17 5.43 -12.34
CA LYS A 16 12.48 4.80 -12.21
C LYS A 16 12.36 3.53 -11.39
N PHE A 17 12.98 2.45 -11.86
CA PHE A 17 13.10 1.22 -11.10
C PHE A 17 13.95 1.45 -9.84
N VAL A 18 13.38 1.15 -8.67
CA VAL A 18 14.01 1.39 -7.36
C VAL A 18 14.05 0.16 -6.47
N GLY A 19 13.59 -0.98 -6.96
CA GLY A 19 13.65 -2.22 -6.23
C GLY A 19 12.69 -3.28 -6.72
N ALA A 20 12.77 -4.45 -6.09
CA ALA A 20 11.87 -5.56 -6.37
C ALA A 20 11.62 -6.41 -5.13
N TYR A 21 10.51 -7.12 -5.18
CA TYR A 21 10.13 -8.15 -4.24
C TYR A 21 9.99 -9.49 -4.97
N LEU A 22 10.53 -10.55 -4.40
CA LEU A 22 10.44 -11.90 -4.93
C LEU A 22 9.46 -12.72 -4.10
N GLU A 23 8.58 -13.43 -4.76
CA GLU A 23 7.67 -14.39 -4.12
C GLU A 23 7.76 -15.74 -4.82
N GLY A 24 8.11 -16.79 -4.07
CA GLY A 24 8.21 -18.16 -4.56
C GLY A 24 6.85 -18.68 -5.02
N ILE A 25 6.83 -19.41 -6.13
CA ILE A 25 5.61 -20.07 -6.63
C ILE A 25 5.39 -21.36 -5.84
N ASP A 26 6.46 -22.11 -5.60
CA ASP A 26 6.40 -23.39 -4.93
C ASP A 26 6.43 -23.25 -3.40
N GLN A 27 5.87 -24.24 -2.72
CA GLN A 27 5.90 -24.32 -1.27
C GLN A 27 7.08 -25.19 -0.82
N HIS A 28 7.95 -24.62 0.02
CA HIS A 28 9.10 -25.27 0.62
C HIS A 28 9.13 -24.96 2.13
N PRO A 29 8.16 -25.48 2.91
CA PRO A 29 8.08 -25.17 4.35
C PRO A 29 9.31 -25.62 5.13
N GLU A 30 10.02 -26.63 4.65
CA GLU A 30 11.30 -27.11 5.21
C GLU A 30 12.43 -26.07 5.09
N ILE A 31 12.35 -25.13 4.13
CA ILE A 31 13.34 -24.07 3.89
C ILE A 31 12.86 -22.75 4.47
N TYR A 32 11.59 -22.39 4.21
CA TYR A 32 11.05 -21.06 4.51
C TYR A 32 10.14 -21.04 5.76
N GLY A 33 10.05 -22.17 6.45
CA GLY A 33 9.22 -22.35 7.65
C GLY A 33 7.73 -22.51 7.34
N THR A 34 7.03 -23.14 8.26
CA THR A 34 5.62 -23.52 8.10
C THR A 34 4.66 -22.33 8.02
N HIS A 35 5.05 -21.17 8.56
CA HIS A 35 4.19 -19.98 8.57
C HIS A 35 4.04 -19.34 7.18
N HIS A 36 5.11 -19.28 6.40
CA HIS A 36 5.06 -18.71 5.05
C HIS A 36 5.11 -19.77 3.96
N GLY A 37 5.84 -20.85 4.18
CA GLY A 37 5.99 -21.98 3.27
C GLY A 37 6.60 -21.65 1.90
N ARG A 38 6.83 -20.36 1.59
CA ARG A 38 7.32 -19.87 0.30
C ARG A 38 8.41 -18.83 0.51
N ARG A 39 9.26 -18.67 -0.50
CA ARG A 39 10.22 -17.58 -0.56
C ARG A 39 9.52 -16.23 -0.54
N LYS A 40 9.96 -15.35 0.35
CA LYS A 40 9.57 -13.93 0.39
C LYS A 40 10.83 -13.12 0.63
N GLU A 41 11.23 -12.32 -0.35
CA GLU A 41 12.50 -11.61 -0.30
C GLU A 41 12.40 -10.22 -0.93
N ILE A 42 12.95 -9.23 -0.25
CA ILE A 42 13.21 -7.91 -0.83
C ILE A 42 14.60 -7.97 -1.47
N VAL A 43 14.70 -7.66 -2.75
CA VAL A 43 15.99 -7.67 -3.47
C VAL A 43 16.93 -6.63 -2.84
N THR A 44 18.19 -7.00 -2.67
CA THR A 44 19.22 -6.11 -2.11
C THR A 44 19.27 -4.77 -2.84
N ASN A 45 19.48 -3.67 -2.09
CA ASN A 45 19.46 -2.28 -2.58
C ASN A 45 18.11 -1.77 -3.06
N SER A 46 17.00 -2.45 -2.77
CA SER A 46 15.66 -1.90 -2.98
C SER A 46 15.37 -0.75 -2.01
N ASP A 47 14.66 0.28 -2.48
CA ASP A 47 14.12 1.31 -1.59
C ASP A 47 12.99 0.69 -0.74
N GLY A 48 13.24 0.52 0.54
CA GLY A 48 12.31 -0.12 1.47
C GLY A 48 11.02 0.68 1.74
N ASN A 49 10.94 1.94 1.29
CA ASN A 49 9.76 2.78 1.44
C ASN A 49 8.85 2.71 0.21
N VAL A 50 9.38 2.32 -0.94
CA VAL A 50 8.59 2.18 -2.17
C VAL A 50 8.06 0.77 -2.27
N GLY A 51 6.74 0.63 -2.13
CA GLY A 51 6.06 -0.64 -2.39
C GLY A 51 5.88 -0.92 -3.88
N THR A 52 5.56 -2.17 -4.23
CA THR A 52 5.07 -2.49 -5.56
C THR A 52 3.82 -1.65 -5.84
N ASN A 53 3.80 -0.95 -6.97
CA ASN A 53 2.71 -0.02 -7.25
C ASN A 53 2.25 -0.07 -8.70
N ILE A 54 0.96 0.21 -8.89
CA ILE A 54 0.30 0.28 -10.19
C ILE A 54 -0.57 1.53 -10.22
N SER A 55 -0.31 2.44 -11.15
CA SER A 55 -1.12 3.63 -11.36
C SER A 55 -2.15 3.42 -12.46
N ILE A 56 -3.41 3.74 -12.15
CA ILE A 56 -4.55 3.65 -13.07
C ILE A 56 -5.05 5.06 -13.34
N GLY A 57 -4.85 5.55 -14.56
CA GLY A 57 -5.16 6.92 -14.92
C GLY A 57 -4.16 7.93 -14.35
N LYS A 58 -4.67 9.06 -13.84
CA LYS A 58 -3.89 10.08 -13.12
C LYS A 58 -4.23 10.00 -11.64
N PRO A 59 -3.45 9.29 -10.83
CA PRO A 59 -3.83 9.00 -9.46
C PRO A 59 -4.09 10.25 -8.62
N LYS A 60 -5.19 10.21 -7.90
CA LYS A 60 -5.57 11.15 -6.84
C LYS A 60 -5.78 10.42 -5.52
N ASN A 61 -6.03 9.11 -5.60
CA ASN A 61 -6.27 8.23 -4.47
C ASN A 61 -5.16 7.20 -4.38
N VAL A 62 -4.89 6.77 -3.16
CA VAL A 62 -3.96 5.68 -2.88
C VAL A 62 -4.71 4.57 -2.16
N ILE A 63 -4.58 3.35 -2.64
CA ILE A 63 -5.07 2.15 -1.96
C ILE A 63 -3.86 1.28 -1.63
N LEU A 64 -3.70 0.97 -0.35
CA LEU A 64 -2.57 0.20 0.16
C LEU A 64 -3.04 -1.16 0.67
N CYS A 65 -2.44 -2.21 0.12
CA CYS A 65 -2.64 -3.59 0.54
C CYS A 65 -1.43 -4.10 1.31
N GLU A 66 -1.58 -5.12 2.13
CA GLU A 66 -0.49 -5.66 2.95
C GLU A 66 0.57 -6.34 2.09
N SER A 67 0.15 -7.20 1.15
CA SER A 67 1.03 -7.96 0.26
C SER A 67 0.74 -7.72 -1.22
N ASN A 68 1.63 -8.20 -2.09
CA ASN A 68 1.43 -8.16 -3.53
C ASN A 68 0.23 -8.99 -3.97
N ILE A 69 0.02 -10.13 -3.34
CA ILE A 69 -1.10 -11.02 -3.66
C ILE A 69 -2.42 -10.40 -3.21
N ASP A 70 -2.46 -9.75 -2.04
CA ASP A 70 -3.65 -9.01 -1.60
C ASP A 70 -3.98 -7.85 -2.54
N MET A 71 -2.96 -7.14 -3.04
CA MET A 71 -3.14 -6.07 -4.02
C MET A 71 -3.74 -6.59 -5.33
N MET A 72 -3.28 -7.73 -5.83
CA MET A 72 -3.84 -8.38 -7.03
C MET A 72 -5.28 -8.84 -6.78
N SER A 73 -5.53 -9.46 -5.63
CA SER A 73 -6.86 -9.91 -5.21
C SER A 73 -7.83 -8.75 -5.06
N TYR A 74 -7.38 -7.67 -4.45
CA TYR A 74 -8.18 -6.45 -4.33
C TYR A 74 -8.54 -5.86 -5.70
N PHE A 75 -7.58 -5.82 -6.63
CA PHE A 75 -7.82 -5.35 -7.99
C PHE A 75 -8.87 -6.20 -8.71
N GLU A 76 -8.80 -7.51 -8.58
CA GLU A 76 -9.76 -8.45 -9.20
C GLU A 76 -11.15 -8.28 -8.59
N LEU A 77 -11.26 -8.25 -7.27
CA LEU A 77 -12.52 -8.18 -6.54
C LEU A 77 -13.25 -6.83 -6.68
N LYS A 78 -12.53 -5.74 -6.70
CA LYS A 78 -13.11 -4.39 -6.89
C LYS A 78 -13.36 -4.06 -8.38
N GLY A 79 -13.10 -5.02 -9.24
CA GLY A 79 -13.79 -5.21 -10.50
C GLY A 79 -13.30 -4.45 -11.69
N ASN A 80 -12.33 -3.72 -11.70
CA ASN A 80 -11.73 -3.26 -12.95
C ASN A 80 -11.15 -1.84 -12.92
N ARG A 81 -10.50 -1.48 -14.04
CA ARG A 81 -9.90 -0.15 -14.26
C ARG A 81 -10.89 1.01 -14.17
N ARG A 82 -12.22 0.79 -14.34
CA ARG A 82 -13.23 1.86 -14.23
C ARG A 82 -13.49 2.23 -12.78
N GLN A 83 -13.62 1.26 -11.91
CA GLN A 83 -13.89 1.48 -10.47
C GLN A 83 -12.67 2.04 -9.75
N LEU A 84 -11.47 1.66 -10.22
CA LEU A 84 -10.19 2.12 -9.68
C LEU A 84 -9.57 3.26 -10.51
N LYS A 85 -10.40 3.98 -11.28
CA LYS A 85 -9.91 5.12 -12.05
C LYS A 85 -9.25 6.16 -11.15
N ASP A 86 -8.17 6.74 -11.66
CA ASP A 86 -7.38 7.77 -11.00
C ASP A 86 -6.87 7.34 -9.59
N THR A 87 -6.47 6.06 -9.49
CA THR A 87 -6.02 5.44 -8.24
C THR A 87 -4.64 4.82 -8.42
N MET A 88 -3.79 4.93 -7.41
CA MET A 88 -2.58 4.15 -7.28
C MET A 88 -2.80 3.03 -6.28
N LEU A 89 -2.66 1.78 -6.74
CA LEU A 89 -2.61 0.59 -5.89
C LEU A 89 -1.17 0.35 -5.46
N VAL A 90 -0.99 0.05 -4.18
CA VAL A 90 0.34 -0.17 -3.59
C VAL A 90 0.31 -1.39 -2.69
N SER A 91 1.28 -2.27 -2.84
CA SER A 91 1.60 -3.28 -1.85
C SER A 91 2.63 -2.73 -0.87
N MET A 92 2.34 -2.78 0.42
CA MET A 92 3.28 -2.34 1.46
C MET A 92 4.41 -3.35 1.70
N ASN A 93 4.28 -4.58 1.22
CA ASN A 93 5.17 -5.70 1.56
C ASN A 93 5.36 -5.83 3.08
N GLY A 94 4.23 -5.96 3.78
CA GLY A 94 4.06 -5.86 5.23
C GLY A 94 3.45 -4.52 5.65
N LEU A 95 3.01 -4.42 6.90
CA LEU A 95 2.31 -3.24 7.43
C LEU A 95 3.31 -2.12 7.77
N LYS A 96 3.66 -1.27 6.79
CA LYS A 96 4.70 -0.23 6.90
C LYS A 96 4.14 1.18 6.75
N GLU A 97 4.19 1.96 7.82
CA GLU A 97 3.81 3.38 7.82
C GLU A 97 4.64 4.21 6.81
N SER A 98 5.93 3.92 6.66
CA SER A 98 6.79 4.63 5.71
C SER A 98 6.35 4.44 4.26
N THR A 99 5.85 3.26 3.91
CA THR A 99 5.30 3.01 2.57
C THR A 99 3.99 3.75 2.35
N VAL A 100 3.13 3.87 3.38
CA VAL A 100 1.91 4.69 3.30
C VAL A 100 2.26 6.15 3.02
N SER A 101 3.22 6.70 3.76
CA SER A 101 3.68 8.09 3.58
C SER A 101 4.31 8.32 2.21
N LYS A 102 5.13 7.38 1.73
CA LYS A 102 5.74 7.48 0.39
C LYS A 102 4.71 7.40 -0.72
N ALA A 103 3.79 6.46 -0.66
CA ALA A 103 2.73 6.31 -1.65
C ALA A 103 1.84 7.56 -1.72
N PHE A 104 1.49 8.13 -0.56
CA PHE A 104 0.75 9.37 -0.48
C PHE A 104 1.52 10.55 -1.11
N GLN A 105 2.83 10.67 -0.80
CA GLN A 105 3.70 11.68 -1.40
C GLN A 105 3.78 11.54 -2.93
N MET A 106 3.94 10.32 -3.44
CA MET A 106 4.04 10.06 -4.89
C MET A 106 2.82 10.57 -5.66
N VAL A 107 1.64 10.51 -5.05
CA VAL A 107 0.39 10.98 -5.66
C VAL A 107 0.18 12.48 -5.44
N MET A 108 0.39 12.97 -4.23
CA MET A 108 0.04 14.35 -3.85
C MET A 108 1.11 15.37 -4.17
N ALA A 109 2.36 14.99 -4.08
CA ALA A 109 3.51 15.87 -4.29
C ALA A 109 4.69 15.14 -4.93
N PRO A 110 4.56 14.68 -6.18
CA PRO A 110 5.61 13.89 -6.86
C PRO A 110 6.94 14.62 -6.99
N LYS A 111 6.95 15.95 -6.87
CA LYS A 111 8.17 16.78 -6.91
C LYS A 111 8.74 17.09 -5.52
N TYR A 112 8.18 16.50 -4.45
CA TYR A 112 8.66 16.72 -3.09
C TYR A 112 10.02 16.02 -2.90
N ASP A 113 11.04 16.77 -2.53
CA ASP A 113 12.43 16.33 -2.37
C ASP A 113 12.86 16.11 -0.90
N GLY A 114 11.95 16.33 0.03
CA GLY A 114 12.20 16.13 1.45
C GLY A 114 12.09 14.65 1.88
N LYS A 115 12.32 14.42 3.19
CA LYS A 115 12.20 13.09 3.78
C LYS A 115 10.77 12.56 3.71
N THR A 116 10.56 11.53 2.96
CA THR A 116 9.25 10.92 2.67
C THR A 116 8.51 10.47 3.94
N ALA A 117 9.25 9.94 4.93
CA ALA A 117 8.65 9.52 6.21
C ALA A 117 7.98 10.68 6.96
N GLN A 118 8.39 11.92 6.72
CA GLN A 118 7.84 13.13 7.34
C GLN A 118 6.76 13.82 6.49
N TYR A 119 6.47 13.31 5.29
CA TYR A 119 5.52 13.99 4.41
C TYR A 119 4.11 14.05 5.01
N MET A 120 3.62 12.95 5.56
CA MET A 120 2.31 12.92 6.22
C MET A 120 2.28 13.81 7.48
N GLU A 121 3.37 13.87 8.24
CA GLU A 121 3.51 14.77 9.39
C GLU A 121 3.36 16.23 8.95
N LYS A 122 4.10 16.63 7.91
CA LYS A 122 4.00 18.00 7.35
C LYS A 122 2.60 18.33 6.84
N VAL A 123 1.94 17.41 6.12
CA VAL A 123 0.58 17.64 5.63
C VAL A 123 -0.39 17.79 6.81
N ASN A 124 -0.26 16.96 7.83
CA ASN A 124 -1.10 17.03 9.02
C ASN A 124 -0.89 18.33 9.82
N GLU A 125 0.36 18.81 9.93
CA GLU A 125 0.70 20.10 10.54
C GLU A 125 0.15 21.29 9.73
N LEU A 126 0.28 21.24 8.41
CA LEU A 126 -0.27 22.28 7.53
C LEU A 126 -1.79 22.37 7.63
N ALA A 127 -2.47 21.24 7.78
CA ALA A 127 -3.92 21.21 7.97
C ALA A 127 -4.34 21.91 9.29
N ASN A 128 -3.54 21.76 10.35
CA ASN A 128 -3.80 22.45 11.63
C ASN A 128 -3.55 23.96 11.58
N ASN A 129 -2.59 24.40 10.75
CA ASN A 129 -2.13 25.80 10.74
C ASN A 129 -2.72 26.63 9.59
N TYR A 130 -3.25 25.99 8.56
CA TYR A 130 -3.72 26.64 7.33
C TYR A 130 -5.02 26.00 6.83
N GLU A 131 -6.13 26.35 7.49
CA GLU A 131 -7.47 25.81 7.19
C GLU A 131 -7.85 25.92 5.70
N ASN A 132 -7.53 27.03 5.05
CA ASN A 132 -7.77 27.23 3.62
C ASN A 132 -6.99 26.27 2.71
N ALA A 133 -5.74 25.94 3.05
CA ALA A 133 -4.92 24.99 2.28
C ALA A 133 -5.43 23.55 2.44
N TYR A 134 -5.91 23.21 3.63
CA TYR A 134 -6.53 21.93 3.93
C TYR A 134 -7.86 21.77 3.18
N GLU A 135 -8.71 22.79 3.17
CA GLU A 135 -9.97 22.78 2.41
C GLU A 135 -9.72 22.62 0.90
N GLN A 136 -8.72 23.30 0.34
CA GLN A 136 -8.34 23.12 -1.05
C GLN A 136 -7.89 21.70 -1.33
N TRP A 137 -7.10 21.10 -0.42
CA TRP A 137 -6.66 19.71 -0.57
C TRP A 137 -7.83 18.74 -0.46
N LEU A 138 -8.76 18.91 0.47
CA LEU A 138 -9.99 18.10 0.57
C LEU A 138 -10.85 18.20 -0.70
N LYS A 139 -10.89 19.38 -1.35
CA LYS A 139 -11.60 19.59 -2.63
C LYS A 139 -10.99 18.78 -3.78
N THR A 140 -9.73 18.35 -3.68
CA THR A 140 -9.16 17.43 -4.69
C THR A 140 -9.78 16.03 -4.63
N GLY A 141 -10.44 15.69 -3.53
CA GLY A 141 -11.01 14.37 -3.27
C GLY A 141 -9.95 13.29 -3.01
N ALA A 142 -8.70 13.69 -2.75
CA ALA A 142 -7.61 12.76 -2.47
C ALA A 142 -7.86 11.97 -1.18
N THR A 143 -7.70 10.66 -1.24
CA THR A 143 -7.90 9.77 -0.10
C THR A 143 -6.82 8.71 -0.01
N ILE A 144 -6.53 8.28 1.22
CA ILE A 144 -5.78 7.06 1.50
C ILE A 144 -6.78 5.98 1.90
N THR A 145 -6.70 4.82 1.31
CA THR A 145 -7.48 3.65 1.72
C THR A 145 -6.53 2.53 2.13
N LEU A 146 -6.66 2.05 3.35
CA LEU A 146 -5.97 0.86 3.82
C LEU A 146 -6.86 -0.36 3.51
N ALA A 147 -6.49 -1.09 2.48
CA ALA A 147 -7.11 -2.35 2.08
C ALA A 147 -6.30 -3.51 2.68
N VAL A 148 -6.32 -3.60 4.01
CA VAL A 148 -5.58 -4.58 4.80
C VAL A 148 -6.44 -5.78 5.17
N ASP A 149 -5.82 -6.83 5.70
CA ASP A 149 -6.56 -7.97 6.23
C ASP A 149 -7.43 -7.57 7.43
N ASN A 150 -8.57 -8.26 7.60
CA ASN A 150 -9.49 -8.03 8.72
C ASN A 150 -9.02 -8.75 9.98
N ASP A 151 -7.78 -8.49 10.36
CA ASP A 151 -7.14 -9.04 11.54
C ASP A 151 -6.66 -7.93 12.50
N LYS A 152 -6.10 -8.36 13.62
CA LYS A 152 -5.64 -7.43 14.65
C LYS A 152 -4.56 -6.48 14.13
N ALA A 153 -3.61 -6.97 13.34
CA ALA A 153 -2.47 -6.17 12.88
C ALA A 153 -2.88 -5.09 11.87
N GLY A 154 -3.75 -5.44 10.90
CA GLY A 154 -4.31 -4.49 9.93
C GLY A 154 -5.14 -3.39 10.59
N LEU A 155 -5.99 -3.77 11.57
CA LEU A 155 -6.83 -2.82 12.31
C LEU A 155 -6.00 -1.92 13.22
N GLU A 156 -4.92 -2.42 13.85
CA GLU A 156 -4.00 -1.62 14.65
C GLU A 156 -3.24 -0.60 13.81
N LEU A 157 -2.80 -0.96 12.59
CA LEU A 157 -2.18 -0.01 11.67
C LEU A 157 -3.16 1.13 11.33
N TYR A 158 -4.40 0.79 10.96
CA TYR A 158 -5.42 1.80 10.67
C TYR A 158 -5.65 2.74 11.85
N LYS A 159 -5.85 2.20 13.04
CA LYS A 159 -6.05 2.98 14.27
C LYS A 159 -4.87 3.91 14.53
N LYS A 160 -3.64 3.37 14.49
CA LYS A 160 -2.40 4.13 14.68
C LYS A 160 -2.30 5.31 13.71
N LEU A 161 -2.54 5.09 12.42
CA LEU A 161 -2.41 6.14 11.42
C LEU A 161 -3.52 7.19 11.53
N SER A 162 -4.75 6.78 11.81
CA SER A 162 -5.87 7.70 11.99
C SER A 162 -5.71 8.58 13.22
N GLU A 163 -5.17 8.04 14.32
CA GLU A 163 -4.87 8.80 15.54
C GLU A 163 -3.68 9.75 15.35
N LYS A 164 -2.64 9.29 14.63
CA LYS A 164 -1.43 10.08 14.39
C LYS A 164 -1.66 11.22 13.39
N TYR A 165 -2.54 11.01 12.40
CA TYR A 165 -2.79 11.95 11.31
C TYR A 165 -4.29 12.28 11.17
N PRO A 166 -4.91 12.91 12.17
CA PRO A 166 -6.36 13.11 12.22
C PRO A 166 -6.90 14.00 11.08
N ASN A 167 -6.05 14.82 10.47
CA ASN A 167 -6.43 15.71 9.38
C ASN A 167 -6.29 15.06 7.99
N ILE A 168 -5.72 13.86 7.90
CA ILE A 168 -5.59 13.13 6.63
C ILE A 168 -6.75 12.13 6.51
N PRO A 169 -7.58 12.21 5.44
CA PRO A 169 -8.68 11.26 5.26
C PRO A 169 -8.15 9.86 4.96
N ILE A 170 -8.06 9.03 6.01
CA ILE A 170 -7.68 7.62 5.91
C ILE A 170 -8.93 6.77 6.05
N LYS A 171 -9.23 5.98 5.04
CA LYS A 171 -10.34 5.02 5.02
C LYS A 171 -9.83 3.61 5.26
N LEU A 172 -10.66 2.80 5.86
CA LEU A 172 -10.44 1.37 6.01
C LEU A 172 -11.37 0.61 5.06
N ASP A 173 -10.81 -0.29 4.28
CA ASP A 173 -11.55 -1.25 3.47
C ASP A 173 -10.99 -2.64 3.78
N VAL A 174 -11.77 -3.48 4.42
CA VAL A 174 -11.34 -4.82 4.85
C VAL A 174 -12.29 -5.87 4.31
N PRO A 175 -11.82 -7.10 4.07
CA PRO A 175 -12.69 -8.20 3.71
C PRO A 175 -13.70 -8.51 4.83
N PRO A 176 -14.84 -9.15 4.51
CA PRO A 176 -15.81 -9.56 5.50
C PRO A 176 -15.19 -10.44 6.59
N LYS A 177 -15.63 -10.29 7.84
CA LYS A 177 -15.18 -11.13 8.95
C LYS A 177 -15.93 -12.47 8.95
N ALA A 178 -15.78 -13.27 7.90
CA ALA A 178 -16.29 -14.62 7.81
C ALA A 178 -15.12 -15.61 7.90
N LYS A 179 -15.35 -16.77 8.54
CA LYS A 179 -14.29 -17.77 8.73
C LYS A 179 -13.62 -18.12 7.40
N GLY A 180 -12.32 -17.90 7.31
CA GLY A 180 -11.51 -18.15 6.12
C GLY A 180 -11.56 -17.04 5.06
N GLN A 181 -12.24 -15.92 5.32
CA GLN A 181 -12.36 -14.77 4.41
C GLN A 181 -11.83 -13.46 5.00
N GLU A 182 -11.10 -13.54 6.11
CA GLU A 182 -10.50 -12.37 6.77
C GLU A 182 -9.37 -11.74 5.95
N LYS A 183 -8.94 -12.40 4.88
CA LYS A 183 -7.89 -11.96 3.96
C LYS A 183 -8.44 -11.71 2.57
N TRP A 184 -7.89 -10.70 1.88
CA TRP A 184 -8.25 -10.42 0.50
C TRP A 184 -7.99 -11.63 -0.42
N THR A 185 -6.91 -12.35 -0.20
CA THR A 185 -6.57 -13.58 -0.93
C THR A 185 -7.61 -14.70 -0.75
N GLY A 186 -8.28 -14.76 0.39
CA GLY A 186 -9.30 -15.76 0.68
C GLY A 186 -10.65 -15.54 -0.02
N MET A 187 -10.81 -14.42 -0.74
CA MET A 187 -12.05 -14.04 -1.42
C MET A 187 -12.09 -14.41 -2.90
N ILE A 188 -11.02 -14.92 -3.46
CA ILE A 188 -10.91 -15.27 -4.90
C ILE A 188 -11.12 -16.79 -5.14
N ILE A 189 -11.63 -17.53 -4.19
CA ILE A 189 -11.87 -18.97 -4.33
C ILE A 189 -13.29 -19.20 -4.80
#